data_bb785dacbf97260170b25c6d6ece92d1
#
_entry.id   bb785dacbf97260170b25c6d6ece92d1
#
_cell.length_a   1.000
_cell.length_b   1.000
_cell.length_c   1.000
_cell.angle_alpha   90.00
_cell.angle_beta   90.00
_cell.angle_gamma   90.00
#
_symmetry.space_group_name_H-M   'P 1'
#
loop_
_entity.id
_entity.type
_entity.pdbx_description
1 polymer ?
#
loop_
_entity_poly.entity_id
_entity_poly.type
_entity_poly.pdbx_seq_one_letter_code
_entity_poly.pdbx_strand_id
1 'polypeptide(L)'
;MATLDQLMALPGVLAAFEFHGNGQLLFNRCANERLLDSATMQLLAHMCAANINIAAMQARGWDANPETKGFFPVQTFTLIGLEWSVIVGETAGQADSAGNLPFVAVVLSNDEGDHGIVLKAMENQGQ
;
A
#
# COMPACT_ATOMS: atom_id res chain seq x y z
N MET A 1 6.35 -2.07 -14.13
CA MET A 1 6.13 -1.95 -12.68
C MET A 1 6.78 -0.68 -12.17
N ALA A 2 6.04 0.14 -11.42
CA ALA A 2 6.61 1.36 -10.85
C ALA A 2 7.55 1.00 -9.69
N THR A 3 8.74 1.58 -9.70
CA THR A 3 9.70 1.44 -8.60
C THR A 3 9.34 2.42 -7.47
N LEU A 4 9.93 2.22 -6.29
CA LEU A 4 9.75 3.18 -5.19
C LEU A 4 10.19 4.58 -5.61
N ASP A 5 11.29 4.69 -6.35
CA ASP A 5 11.77 5.99 -6.82
C ASP A 5 10.80 6.64 -7.79
N GLN A 6 10.16 5.86 -8.66
CA GLN A 6 9.13 6.37 -9.57
C GLN A 6 7.90 6.86 -8.80
N LEU A 7 7.48 6.11 -7.78
CA LEU A 7 6.37 6.54 -6.92
C LEU A 7 6.70 7.81 -6.16
N MET A 8 7.93 7.93 -5.65
CA MET A 8 8.39 9.14 -4.95
C MET A 8 8.43 10.35 -5.86
N ALA A 9 8.58 10.17 -7.17
CA ALA A 9 8.59 11.27 -8.14
C ALA A 9 7.20 11.85 -8.41
N LEU A 10 6.13 11.17 -7.98
CA LEU A 10 4.78 11.67 -8.17
C LEU A 10 4.50 12.84 -7.23
N PRO A 11 3.68 13.84 -7.69
CA PRO A 11 3.41 15.01 -6.86
C PRO A 11 2.79 14.65 -5.51
N GLY A 12 3.29 15.29 -4.45
CA GLY A 12 2.71 15.18 -3.11
C GLY A 12 3.03 13.89 -2.36
N VAL A 13 3.84 12.99 -2.92
CA VAL A 13 4.22 11.76 -2.25
C VAL A 13 5.29 12.06 -1.19
N LEU A 14 4.99 11.71 0.06
CA LEU A 14 5.92 11.85 1.19
C LEU A 14 6.82 10.63 1.36
N ALA A 15 6.26 9.45 1.19
CA ALA A 15 6.97 8.21 1.42
C ALA A 15 6.38 7.08 0.57
N ALA A 16 7.22 6.10 0.26
CA ALA A 16 6.79 4.86 -0.36
C ALA A 16 7.61 3.72 0.23
N PHE A 17 6.96 2.62 0.55
CA PHE A 17 7.66 1.48 1.14
C PHE A 17 7.03 0.16 0.72
N GLU A 18 7.86 -0.88 0.71
CA GLU A 18 7.43 -2.25 0.45
C GLU A 18 7.52 -3.05 1.74
N PHE A 19 6.55 -3.94 1.93
CA PHE A 19 6.49 -4.79 3.12
C PHE A 19 5.82 -6.11 2.79
N HIS A 20 6.09 -7.13 3.61
CA HIS A 20 5.38 -8.41 3.51
C HIS A 20 4.08 -8.39 4.30
N GLY A 21 3.17 -9.31 3.98
CA GLY A 21 1.90 -9.43 4.65
C GLY A 21 1.99 -9.72 6.14
N ASN A 22 3.16 -10.15 6.63
CA ASN A 22 3.43 -10.33 8.07
C ASN A 22 3.87 -9.03 8.76
N GLY A 23 3.98 -7.92 8.02
CA GLY A 23 4.38 -6.63 8.56
C GLY A 23 5.86 -6.30 8.43
N GLN A 24 6.67 -7.21 7.91
CA GLN A 24 8.11 -6.96 7.75
C GLN A 24 8.36 -5.91 6.67
N LEU A 25 9.03 -4.82 7.06
CA LEU A 25 9.45 -3.78 6.12
C LEU A 25 10.62 -4.30 5.28
N LEU A 26 10.53 -4.11 3.97
CA LEU A 26 11.56 -4.55 3.02
C LEU A 26 12.42 -3.38 2.54
N PHE A 27 11.78 -2.44 1.87
CA PHE A 27 12.44 -1.26 1.29
C PHE A 27 11.60 -0.04 1.59
N ASN A 28 12.25 1.11 1.72
CA ASN A 28 11.52 2.36 1.96
C ASN A 28 12.25 3.54 1.34
N ARG A 29 11.48 4.57 1.02
CA ARG A 29 11.96 5.88 0.58
C ARG A 29 11.10 6.93 1.27
N CYS A 30 11.72 8.01 1.69
CA CYS A 30 11.00 9.10 2.36
C CYS A 30 11.58 10.44 1.93
N ALA A 31 10.70 11.39 1.65
CA ALA A 31 11.11 12.75 1.28
C ALA A 31 11.66 13.53 2.47
N ASN A 32 11.22 13.20 3.69
CA ASN A 32 11.65 13.89 4.91
C ASN A 32 11.77 12.90 6.06
N GLU A 33 12.99 12.46 6.33
CA GLU A 33 13.28 11.47 7.38
C GLU A 33 12.97 11.97 8.79
N ARG A 34 12.86 13.29 8.98
CA ARG A 34 12.46 13.84 10.27
C ARG A 34 11.00 13.56 10.58
N LEU A 35 10.16 13.46 9.55
CA LEU A 35 8.75 13.14 9.72
C LEU A 35 8.52 11.64 9.85
N LEU A 36 9.26 10.85 9.08
CA LEU A 36 9.10 9.39 9.05
C LEU A 36 10.48 8.73 9.16
N ASP A 37 10.89 8.44 10.38
CA ASP A 37 12.13 7.70 10.63
C ASP A 37 11.92 6.19 10.41
N SER A 38 13.00 5.43 10.51
CA SER A 38 12.97 3.98 10.28
C SER A 38 12.03 3.24 11.22
N ALA A 39 12.01 3.63 12.49
CA ALA A 39 11.14 2.99 13.49
C ALA A 39 9.66 3.25 13.18
N THR A 40 9.34 4.47 12.77
CA THR A 40 7.97 4.84 12.37
C THR A 40 7.55 4.08 11.12
N MET A 41 8.45 3.95 10.14
CA MET A 41 8.16 3.19 8.92
C MET A 41 7.88 1.72 9.21
N GLN A 42 8.64 1.12 10.13
CA GLN A 42 8.40 -0.26 10.55
C GLN A 42 7.03 -0.42 11.20
N LEU A 43 6.66 0.52 12.07
CA LEU A 43 5.34 0.52 12.70
C LEU A 43 4.24 0.66 11.65
N LEU A 44 4.39 1.58 10.72
CA LEU A 44 3.41 1.78 9.64
C LEU A 44 3.28 0.55 8.75
N ALA A 45 4.37 -0.15 8.48
CA ALA A 45 4.33 -1.41 7.72
C ALA A 45 3.49 -2.47 8.45
N HIS A 46 3.65 -2.61 9.75
CA HIS A 46 2.83 -3.53 10.54
C HIS A 46 1.36 -3.13 10.53
N MET A 47 1.07 -1.84 10.64
CA MET A 47 -0.30 -1.33 10.61
C MET A 47 -0.95 -1.54 9.24
N CYS A 48 -0.21 -1.28 8.17
CA CYS A 48 -0.70 -1.52 6.81
C CYS A 48 -0.96 -3.01 6.57
N ALA A 49 -0.08 -3.88 7.06
CA ALA A 49 -0.27 -5.33 6.94
C ALA A 49 -1.53 -5.79 7.68
N ALA A 50 -1.76 -5.28 8.89
CA ALA A 50 -2.97 -5.59 9.65
C ALA A 50 -4.22 -5.14 8.90
N ASN A 51 -4.21 -3.91 8.37
CA ASN A 51 -5.36 -3.36 7.66
C ASN A 51 -5.67 -4.11 6.37
N ILE A 52 -4.65 -4.46 5.59
CA ILE A 52 -4.89 -5.20 4.35
C ILE A 52 -5.42 -6.61 4.63
N ASN A 53 -4.98 -7.24 5.71
CA ASN A 53 -5.50 -8.55 6.13
C ASN A 53 -6.96 -8.46 6.56
N ILE A 54 -7.33 -7.41 7.30
CA ILE A 54 -8.73 -7.17 7.70
C ILE A 54 -9.58 -6.90 6.46
N ALA A 55 -9.09 -6.08 5.53
CA ALA A 55 -9.79 -5.80 4.28
C ALA A 55 -10.03 -7.09 3.47
N ALA A 56 -9.04 -7.98 3.43
CA ALA A 56 -9.17 -9.26 2.75
C ALA A 56 -10.26 -10.14 3.39
N MET A 57 -10.34 -10.16 4.71
CA MET A 57 -11.41 -10.89 5.42
C MET A 57 -12.78 -10.33 5.09
N GLN A 58 -12.93 -9.00 5.08
CA GLN A 58 -14.20 -8.37 4.69
C GLN A 58 -14.55 -8.70 3.24
N ALA A 59 -13.57 -8.64 2.34
CA ALA A 59 -13.82 -8.93 0.93
C ALA A 59 -14.30 -10.36 0.72
N ARG A 60 -13.74 -11.31 1.47
CA ARG A 60 -14.21 -12.70 1.42
C ARG A 60 -15.65 -12.83 1.90
N GLY A 61 -16.02 -12.09 2.96
CA GLY A 61 -17.37 -12.07 3.46
C GLY A 61 -18.36 -11.52 2.44
N TRP A 62 -18.04 -10.40 1.81
CA TRP A 62 -18.88 -9.84 0.75
C TRP A 62 -18.95 -10.76 -0.46
N ASP A 63 -17.83 -11.43 -0.80
CA ASP A 63 -17.74 -12.30 -1.96
C ASP A 63 -18.57 -13.59 -1.80
N ALA A 64 -18.91 -13.96 -0.58
CA ALA A 64 -19.77 -15.09 -0.29
C ALA A 64 -21.21 -14.86 -0.76
N ASN A 65 -21.63 -13.62 -0.93
CA ASN A 65 -22.95 -13.27 -1.46
C ASN A 65 -22.87 -13.18 -2.99
N PRO A 66 -23.71 -13.94 -3.74
CA PRO A 66 -23.67 -13.92 -5.21
C PRO A 66 -23.85 -12.54 -5.83
N GLU A 67 -24.61 -11.64 -5.17
CA GLU A 67 -24.86 -10.29 -5.70
C GLU A 67 -23.68 -9.34 -5.51
N THR A 68 -22.78 -9.67 -4.59
CA THR A 68 -21.61 -8.83 -4.28
C THR A 68 -20.29 -9.54 -4.61
N LYS A 69 -20.31 -10.57 -5.44
CA LYS A 69 -19.08 -11.20 -5.90
C LYS A 69 -18.21 -10.22 -6.65
N GLY A 70 -16.90 -10.36 -6.48
CA GLY A 70 -15.92 -9.49 -7.09
C GLY A 70 -15.18 -8.62 -6.09
N PHE A 71 -15.50 -8.70 -4.81
CA PHE A 71 -14.74 -8.01 -3.77
C PHE A 71 -13.38 -8.64 -3.51
N PHE A 72 -13.27 -9.94 -3.67
CA PHE A 72 -12.01 -10.64 -3.39
C PHE A 72 -11.36 -11.09 -4.71
N PRO A 73 -10.04 -10.98 -4.85
CA PRO A 73 -9.07 -10.42 -3.90
C PRO A 73 -9.11 -8.88 -3.85
N VAL A 74 -8.66 -8.33 -2.72
CA VAL A 74 -8.52 -6.89 -2.56
C VAL A 74 -7.33 -6.41 -3.37
N GLN A 75 -7.54 -5.44 -4.24
CA GLN A 75 -6.46 -4.86 -5.06
C GLN A 75 -5.74 -3.74 -4.33
N THR A 76 -6.50 -2.85 -3.72
CA THR A 76 -5.96 -1.72 -2.99
C THR A 76 -6.78 -1.44 -1.75
N PHE A 77 -6.13 -0.83 -0.78
CA PHE A 77 -6.75 -0.31 0.43
C PHE A 77 -6.28 1.14 0.59
N THR A 78 -7.21 2.05 0.86
CA THR A 78 -6.87 3.46 1.00
C THR A 78 -7.40 3.97 2.33
N LEU A 79 -6.52 4.60 3.11
CA LEU A 79 -6.88 5.31 4.34
C LEU A 79 -6.72 6.80 4.08
N ILE A 80 -7.83 7.54 4.11
CA ILE A 80 -7.83 8.98 3.86
C ILE A 80 -8.00 9.69 5.19
N GLY A 81 -6.95 10.40 5.61
CA GLY A 81 -7.00 11.26 6.78
C GLY A 81 -7.32 12.69 6.41
N LEU A 82 -7.18 13.59 7.37
CA LEU A 82 -7.48 15.00 7.15
C LEU A 82 -6.48 15.67 6.20
N GLU A 83 -5.20 15.40 6.39
CA GLU A 83 -4.13 16.04 5.60
C GLU A 83 -3.34 15.05 4.75
N TRP A 84 -3.26 13.80 5.18
CA TRP A 84 -2.45 12.76 4.55
C TRP A 84 -3.30 11.53 4.27
N SER A 85 -2.91 10.80 3.25
CA SER A 85 -3.53 9.52 2.90
C SER A 85 -2.46 8.47 2.66
N VAL A 86 -2.83 7.21 2.83
CA VAL A 86 -1.96 6.09 2.46
C VAL A 86 -2.75 5.16 1.53
N ILE A 87 -2.10 4.74 0.45
CA ILE A 87 -2.66 3.77 -0.49
C ILE A 87 -1.79 2.54 -0.44
N VAL A 88 -2.40 1.38 -0.19
CA VAL A 88 -1.72 0.09 -0.09
C VAL A 88 -2.21 -0.81 -1.21
N GLY A 89 -1.30 -1.49 -1.88
CA GLY A 89 -1.65 -2.44 -2.94
C GLY A 89 -0.63 -3.56 -3.04
N GLU A 90 -0.96 -4.58 -3.80
CA GLU A 90 -0.04 -5.68 -4.07
C GLU A 90 1.02 -5.24 -5.06
N THR A 91 2.24 -5.74 -4.88
CA THR A 91 3.29 -5.60 -5.89
C THR A 91 3.24 -6.80 -6.84
N ALA A 92 3.98 -6.70 -7.96
CA ALA A 92 4.18 -7.83 -8.86
C ALA A 92 5.22 -8.84 -8.35
N GLY A 93 5.77 -8.62 -7.14
CA GLY A 93 6.76 -9.50 -6.56
C GLY A 93 6.20 -10.86 -6.18
N GLN A 94 7.09 -11.81 -5.96
CA GLN A 94 6.73 -13.16 -5.56
C GLN A 94 6.69 -13.28 -4.05
N ALA A 95 5.89 -14.24 -3.57
CA ALA A 95 5.87 -14.58 -2.15
C ALA A 95 7.26 -15.03 -1.69
N ASP A 96 7.60 -14.74 -0.43
CA ASP A 96 8.83 -15.23 0.17
C ASP A 96 8.71 -16.72 0.49
N SER A 97 9.77 -17.31 1.06
CA SER A 97 9.81 -18.74 1.39
C SER A 97 8.74 -19.15 2.41
N ALA A 98 8.23 -18.20 3.20
CA ALA A 98 7.16 -18.44 4.16
C ALA A 98 5.76 -18.19 3.58
N GLY A 99 5.66 -17.81 2.30
CA GLY A 99 4.39 -17.55 1.64
C GLY A 99 3.86 -16.14 1.81
N ASN A 100 4.63 -15.22 2.39
CA ASN A 100 4.21 -13.83 2.56
C ASN A 100 4.31 -13.09 1.24
N LEU A 101 3.20 -12.47 0.81
CA LEU A 101 3.16 -11.66 -0.41
C LEU A 101 3.68 -10.26 -0.13
N PRO A 102 4.39 -9.65 -1.10
CA PRO A 102 4.83 -8.27 -0.97
C PRO A 102 3.70 -7.30 -1.29
N PHE A 103 3.70 -6.19 -0.55
CA PHE A 103 2.79 -5.07 -0.75
C PHE A 103 3.59 -3.79 -0.86
N VAL A 104 2.97 -2.77 -1.43
CA VAL A 104 3.54 -1.42 -1.47
C VAL A 104 2.56 -0.44 -0.85
N ALA A 105 3.07 0.50 -0.08
CA ALA A 105 2.30 1.59 0.49
C ALA A 105 2.88 2.92 0.02
N VAL A 106 2.00 3.86 -0.31
CA VAL A 106 2.38 5.22 -0.71
C VAL A 106 1.65 6.19 0.21
N VAL A 107 2.42 7.05 0.87
CA VAL A 107 1.88 8.12 1.72
C VAL A 107 1.94 9.41 0.93
N LEU A 108 0.79 10.09 0.82
CA LEU A 108 0.71 11.31 0.01
C LEU A 108 -0.10 12.40 0.71
N SER A 109 0.23 13.65 0.36
CA SER A 109 -0.52 14.83 0.80
C SER A 109 -1.86 14.89 0.08
N ASN A 110 -2.93 15.16 0.82
CA ASN A 110 -4.26 15.35 0.22
C ASN A 110 -4.32 16.62 -0.64
N ASP A 111 -3.55 17.64 -0.28
CA ASP A 111 -3.55 18.92 -1.01
C ASP A 111 -2.67 18.88 -2.26
N GLU A 112 -1.49 18.28 -2.17
CA GLU A 112 -0.50 18.29 -3.24
C GLU A 112 -0.50 17.01 -4.08
N GLY A 113 -1.03 15.91 -3.52
CA GLY A 113 -1.06 14.62 -4.18
C GLY A 113 -2.31 14.40 -5.00
N ASP A 114 -2.25 13.45 -5.92
CA ASP A 114 -3.38 13.01 -6.73
C ASP A 114 -3.55 11.50 -6.54
N HIS A 115 -4.60 11.11 -5.83
CA HIS A 115 -4.89 9.71 -5.55
C HIS A 115 -5.06 8.89 -6.83
N GLY A 116 -5.70 9.47 -7.84
CA GLY A 116 -5.92 8.79 -9.12
C GLY A 116 -4.61 8.48 -9.83
N ILE A 117 -3.66 9.42 -9.83
CA ILE A 117 -2.35 9.23 -10.45
C ILE A 117 -1.58 8.13 -9.70
N VAL A 118 -1.59 8.15 -8.37
CA VAL A 118 -0.90 7.15 -7.55
C VAL A 118 -1.52 5.77 -7.76
N LEU A 119 -2.85 5.68 -7.71
CA LEU A 119 -3.56 4.40 -7.95
C LEU A 119 -3.21 3.84 -9.32
N LYS A 120 -3.19 4.67 -10.34
CA LYS A 120 -2.88 4.25 -11.70
C LYS A 120 -1.44 3.75 -11.82
N ALA A 121 -0.51 4.43 -11.18
CA ALA A 121 0.89 3.99 -11.15
C ALA A 121 1.04 2.65 -10.44
N MET A 122 0.27 2.42 -9.36
CA MET A 122 0.29 1.16 -8.62
C MET A 122 -0.38 0.03 -9.42
N GLU A 123 -1.44 0.30 -10.14
CA GLU A 123 -2.13 -0.70 -10.98
C GLU A 123 -1.23 -1.25 -12.07
N ASN A 124 -0.36 -0.43 -12.63
CA ASN A 124 0.56 -0.84 -13.70
C ASN A 124 1.65 -1.80 -13.22
N GLN A 125 1.75 -2.04 -11.91
CA GLN A 125 2.76 -2.94 -11.35
C GLN A 125 2.50 -4.41 -11.66
N GLY A 126 1.26 -4.79 -11.92
CA GLY A 126 0.88 -6.17 -12.19
C GLY A 126 1.04 -6.60 -13.64
N GLN A 127 1.55 -5.73 -14.49
CA GLN A 127 1.63 -5.99 -15.94
C GLN A 127 3.05 -6.25 -16.42
#